data_9f8dea0d28eae55742db083fe34a646d
#
_entry.id   9f8dea0d28eae55742db083fe34a646d
#
_cell.length_a   1.000
_cell.length_b   1.000
_cell.length_c   1.000
_cell.angle_alpha   90.00
_cell.angle_beta   90.00
_cell.angle_gamma   90.00
#
_symmetry.space_group_name_H-M   'P 1'
#
loop_
_entity.id
_entity.type
_entity.pdbx_description
1 polymer ?
#
loop_
_entity_poly.entity_id
_entity_poly.type
_entity_poly.pdbx_seq_one_letter_code
_entity_poly.pdbx_strand_id
1 'polypeptide(L)'
;MLKMFPKLRLATFNLYNLVSPGVPYYASDPYSTAEYAAKTAWIGNQLDHMAADIAGFQELFHRQSLDDALSKCERLRDVEPVVLATNEEENPAMPPAVALASRYPVVTAESISTFPEEAIIHLEDPALVEAGAMIIVPINSFSRPVLKARVALSEEMEIVFFVAHLKSKRPTYYEGETSNNPLQRTLGSARSLVRR
;
A
#
# COMPACT_ATOMS: atom_id res chain seq x y z
N MET A 1 -37.51 -5.65 -15.33
CA MET A 1 -36.51 -5.06 -16.23
C MET A 1 -35.17 -5.16 -15.53
N LEU A 2 -34.22 -5.96 -16.00
CA LEU A 2 -32.90 -6.07 -15.41
C LEU A 2 -32.19 -4.70 -15.58
N LYS A 3 -31.90 -4.01 -14.48
CA LYS A 3 -31.05 -2.80 -14.52
C LYS A 3 -29.68 -3.25 -15.05
N MET A 4 -29.31 -2.84 -16.26
CA MET A 4 -27.95 -3.03 -16.75
C MET A 4 -27.04 -2.08 -15.97
N PHE A 5 -26.18 -2.64 -15.13
CA PHE A 5 -25.15 -1.86 -14.46
C PHE A 5 -24.09 -1.41 -15.47
N PRO A 6 -23.64 -0.16 -15.42
CA PRO A 6 -22.53 0.29 -16.24
C PRO A 6 -21.28 -0.57 -15.96
N LYS A 7 -20.54 -0.87 -17.00
CA LYS A 7 -19.28 -1.61 -16.88
C LYS A 7 -18.30 -0.79 -16.06
N LEU A 8 -17.94 -1.27 -14.86
CA LEU A 8 -16.95 -0.66 -13.97
C LEU A 8 -15.57 -1.27 -14.25
N ARG A 9 -14.56 -0.45 -14.46
CA ARG A 9 -13.17 -0.86 -14.62
C ARG A 9 -12.38 -0.51 -13.38
N LEU A 10 -11.82 -1.53 -12.76
CA LEU A 10 -10.98 -1.42 -11.57
C LEU A 10 -9.53 -1.67 -11.95
N ALA A 11 -8.62 -0.90 -11.36
CA ALA A 11 -7.19 -1.10 -11.50
C ALA A 11 -6.52 -1.17 -10.12
N THR A 12 -5.42 -1.90 -10.06
CA THR A 12 -4.44 -1.84 -8.98
C THR A 12 -3.07 -1.57 -9.57
N PHE A 13 -2.33 -0.63 -8.99
CA PHE A 13 -1.09 -0.16 -9.58
C PHE A 13 -0.04 0.14 -8.51
N ASN A 14 0.98 -0.73 -8.42
CA ASN A 14 2.16 -0.42 -7.63
C ASN A 14 3.00 0.63 -8.37
N LEU A 15 3.17 1.80 -7.75
CA LEU A 15 3.83 2.96 -8.35
C LEU A 15 5.36 2.87 -8.33
N TYR A 16 5.91 1.78 -7.79
CA TYR A 16 7.34 1.54 -7.71
C TYR A 16 8.11 2.73 -7.12
N ASN A 17 7.82 3.03 -5.85
CA ASN A 17 8.42 4.13 -5.09
C ASN A 17 8.21 5.50 -5.78
N LEU A 18 6.96 5.91 -5.90
CA LEU A 18 6.64 7.25 -6.39
C LEU A 18 6.91 8.28 -5.29
N VAL A 19 8.04 8.97 -5.41
CA VAL A 19 8.56 9.98 -4.49
C VAL A 19 8.85 11.27 -5.24
N SER A 20 8.76 12.41 -4.57
CA SER A 20 9.05 13.72 -5.16
C SER A 20 10.50 13.83 -5.64
N PRO A 21 10.80 14.65 -6.66
CA PRO A 21 12.14 14.80 -7.20
C PRO A 21 13.08 15.39 -6.14
N GLY A 22 14.33 14.93 -6.14
CA GLY A 22 15.35 15.39 -5.19
C GLY A 22 15.23 14.80 -3.78
N VAL A 23 14.17 14.04 -3.47
CA VAL A 23 13.99 13.40 -2.16
C VAL A 23 14.60 12.00 -2.19
N PRO A 24 15.57 11.67 -1.30
CA PRO A 24 16.11 10.32 -1.22
C PRO A 24 15.07 9.35 -0.65
N TYR A 25 15.09 8.10 -1.11
CA TYR A 25 14.20 7.06 -0.60
C TYR A 25 14.97 5.74 -0.46
N TYR A 26 14.86 5.10 0.68
CA TYR A 26 15.67 3.93 1.04
C TYR A 26 17.18 4.23 0.85
N ALA A 27 17.91 3.33 0.15
CA ALA A 27 19.31 3.50 -0.21
C ALA A 27 19.49 3.87 -1.70
N SER A 28 18.46 4.47 -2.33
CA SER A 28 18.48 4.83 -3.74
C SER A 28 18.75 6.31 -3.94
N ASP A 29 19.34 6.66 -5.08
CA ASP A 29 19.50 8.05 -5.49
C ASP A 29 18.13 8.70 -5.74
N PRO A 30 17.99 9.99 -5.41
CA PRO A 30 16.77 10.74 -5.69
C PRO A 30 16.48 10.81 -7.19
N TYR A 31 15.20 10.83 -7.57
CA TYR A 31 14.84 11.15 -8.95
C TYR A 31 15.28 12.56 -9.29
N SER A 32 15.90 12.73 -10.45
CA SER A 32 16.03 14.05 -11.09
C SER A 32 14.64 14.54 -11.52
N THR A 33 14.50 15.84 -11.77
CA THR A 33 13.25 16.43 -12.29
C THR A 33 12.81 15.79 -13.61
N ALA A 34 13.76 15.44 -14.47
CA ALA A 34 13.47 14.80 -15.76
C ALA A 34 12.96 13.37 -15.61
N GLU A 35 13.59 12.57 -14.78
CA GLU A 35 13.17 11.19 -14.46
C GLU A 35 11.80 11.17 -13.79
N TYR A 36 11.57 12.08 -12.85
CA TYR A 36 10.27 12.23 -12.20
C TYR A 36 9.17 12.60 -13.20
N ALA A 37 9.42 13.58 -14.08
CA ALA A 37 8.47 13.98 -15.12
C ALA A 37 8.16 12.82 -16.08
N ALA A 38 9.17 12.07 -16.49
CA ALA A 38 8.99 10.88 -17.33
C ALA A 38 8.17 9.80 -16.62
N LYS A 39 8.44 9.56 -15.35
CA LYS A 39 7.74 8.57 -14.53
C LYS A 39 6.26 8.93 -14.32
N THR A 40 5.96 10.18 -13.95
CA THR A 40 4.57 10.64 -13.76
C THR A 40 3.78 10.61 -15.05
N ALA A 41 4.40 11.01 -16.18
CA ALA A 41 3.79 10.91 -17.51
C ALA A 41 3.51 9.45 -17.90
N TRP A 42 4.45 8.54 -17.63
CA TRP A 42 4.26 7.11 -17.91
C TRP A 42 3.11 6.53 -17.07
N ILE A 43 3.03 6.86 -15.77
CA ILE A 43 1.95 6.42 -14.89
C ILE A 43 0.59 6.91 -15.44
N GLY A 44 0.47 8.20 -15.80
CA GLY A 44 -0.75 8.74 -16.38
C GLY A 44 -1.18 7.99 -17.64
N ASN A 45 -0.24 7.74 -18.56
CA ASN A 45 -0.49 6.98 -19.78
C ASN A 45 -0.96 5.52 -19.47
N GLN A 46 -0.37 4.86 -18.47
CA GLN A 46 -0.80 3.51 -18.07
C GLN A 46 -2.23 3.53 -17.52
N LEU A 47 -2.60 4.52 -16.71
CA LEU A 47 -3.95 4.67 -16.18
C LEU A 47 -4.98 4.86 -17.31
N ASP A 48 -4.64 5.63 -18.34
CA ASP A 48 -5.50 5.81 -19.53
C ASP A 48 -5.63 4.51 -20.33
N HIS A 49 -4.55 3.76 -20.54
CA HIS A 49 -4.60 2.45 -21.18
C HIS A 49 -5.48 1.44 -20.43
N MET A 50 -5.42 1.43 -19.11
CA MET A 50 -6.30 0.61 -18.27
C MET A 50 -7.74 1.10 -18.32
N ALA A 51 -7.98 2.35 -18.73
CA ALA A 51 -9.27 3.04 -18.75
C ALA A 51 -10.00 2.89 -17.40
N ALA A 52 -9.25 2.98 -16.28
CA ALA A 52 -9.75 2.75 -14.95
C ALA A 52 -10.80 3.79 -14.53
N ASP A 53 -11.88 3.32 -13.92
CA ASP A 53 -12.86 4.17 -13.26
C ASP A 53 -12.47 4.38 -11.78
N ILE A 54 -11.87 3.35 -11.18
CA ILE A 54 -11.34 3.38 -9.81
C ILE A 54 -10.00 2.67 -9.82
N ALA A 55 -8.98 3.29 -9.24
CA ALA A 55 -7.63 2.75 -9.15
C ALA A 55 -7.11 2.79 -7.72
N GLY A 56 -6.62 1.64 -7.22
CA GLY A 56 -5.88 1.52 -5.96
C GLY A 56 -4.38 1.55 -6.21
N PHE A 57 -3.64 2.30 -5.39
CA PHE A 57 -2.21 2.51 -5.56
C PHE A 57 -1.41 2.01 -4.37
N GLN A 58 -0.18 1.57 -4.62
CA GLN A 58 0.81 1.18 -3.64
C GLN A 58 2.15 1.88 -3.93
N GLU A 59 3.01 1.98 -2.92
CA GLU A 59 4.34 2.59 -3.00
C GLU A 59 4.33 4.08 -3.34
N LEU A 60 3.39 4.80 -2.75
CA LEU A 60 3.28 6.25 -2.79
C LEU A 60 3.99 6.88 -1.58
N PHE A 61 4.91 7.81 -1.79
CA PHE A 61 5.61 8.53 -0.71
C PHE A 61 5.00 9.90 -0.41
N HIS A 62 4.57 10.62 -1.46
CA HIS A 62 4.01 11.96 -1.33
C HIS A 62 2.69 12.07 -2.09
N ARG A 63 1.68 12.69 -1.47
CA ARG A 63 0.39 12.95 -2.11
C ARG A 63 0.56 13.73 -3.42
N GLN A 64 1.36 14.81 -3.39
CA GLN A 64 1.60 15.64 -4.56
C GLN A 64 2.10 14.83 -5.77
N SER A 65 2.92 13.81 -5.52
CA SER A 65 3.42 12.96 -6.61
C SER A 65 2.32 12.14 -7.29
N LEU A 66 1.29 11.75 -6.55
CA LEU A 66 0.11 11.11 -7.15
C LEU A 66 -0.73 12.12 -7.92
N ASP A 67 -0.96 13.32 -7.37
CA ASP A 67 -1.68 14.39 -8.05
C ASP A 67 -0.99 14.77 -9.38
N ASP A 68 0.35 14.85 -9.37
CA ASP A 68 1.14 15.08 -10.57
C ASP A 68 0.95 13.99 -11.63
N ALA A 69 0.94 12.72 -11.21
CA ALA A 69 0.72 11.58 -12.11
C ALA A 69 -0.73 11.57 -12.65
N LEU A 70 -1.73 11.81 -11.79
CA LEU A 70 -3.14 11.87 -12.19
C LEU A 70 -3.40 13.04 -13.16
N SER A 71 -2.70 14.18 -13.00
CA SER A 71 -2.80 15.32 -13.92
C SER A 71 -2.42 14.98 -15.37
N LYS A 72 -1.65 13.92 -15.60
CA LYS A 72 -1.25 13.41 -16.93
C LYS A 72 -2.22 12.38 -17.49
N CYS A 73 -3.21 11.94 -16.70
CA CYS A 73 -4.22 10.98 -17.09
C CYS A 73 -5.46 11.72 -17.58
N GLU A 74 -6.03 11.35 -18.73
CA GLU A 74 -7.26 11.98 -19.22
C GLU A 74 -8.46 11.66 -18.34
N ARG A 75 -8.50 10.44 -17.84
CA ARG A 75 -9.67 9.87 -17.17
C ARG A 75 -9.79 10.24 -15.70
N LEU A 76 -8.66 10.44 -15.02
CA LEU A 76 -8.59 10.67 -13.57
C LEU A 76 -7.97 12.04 -13.20
N ARG A 77 -7.74 12.94 -14.16
CA ARG A 77 -7.06 14.23 -13.92
C ARG A 77 -7.74 15.13 -12.91
N ASP A 78 -9.07 15.07 -12.85
CA ASP A 78 -9.88 15.94 -11.99
C ASP A 78 -10.35 15.22 -10.72
N VAL A 79 -9.79 14.04 -10.44
CA VAL A 79 -10.14 13.24 -9.29
C VAL A 79 -9.24 13.62 -8.12
N GLU A 80 -9.84 13.93 -6.98
CA GLU A 80 -9.12 14.08 -5.72
C GLU A 80 -8.86 12.69 -5.11
N PRO A 81 -7.59 12.22 -5.03
CA PRO A 81 -7.30 10.91 -4.47
C PRO A 81 -7.43 10.92 -2.95
N VAL A 82 -7.89 9.79 -2.41
CA VAL A 82 -7.78 9.49 -0.99
C VAL A 82 -6.43 8.84 -0.74
N VAL A 83 -5.63 9.45 0.12
CA VAL A 83 -4.30 8.96 0.48
C VAL A 83 -4.23 8.74 1.98
N LEU A 84 -3.81 7.55 2.41
CA LEU A 84 -3.52 7.29 3.81
C LEU A 84 -2.10 7.72 4.12
N ALA A 85 -1.97 8.59 5.15
CA ALA A 85 -0.68 9.00 5.75
C ALA A 85 0.50 9.03 4.76
N THR A 86 0.66 10.13 4.08
CA THR A 86 1.87 10.39 3.30
C THR A 86 2.92 11.04 4.19
N ASN A 87 4.16 10.89 3.78
CA ASN A 87 5.26 11.60 4.39
C ASN A 87 5.26 13.06 3.92
N GLU A 88 4.44 13.90 4.56
CA GLU A 88 4.35 15.33 4.22
C GLU A 88 5.60 16.10 4.68
N GLU A 89 6.39 15.52 5.59
CA GLU A 89 7.60 16.09 6.15
C GLU A 89 8.85 15.31 5.72
N GLU A 90 9.17 15.23 4.45
CA GLU A 90 10.46 14.76 3.88
C GLU A 90 11.26 13.72 4.71
N ASN A 91 10.58 12.83 5.45
CA ASN A 91 11.23 11.80 6.24
C ASN A 91 11.39 10.51 5.41
N PRO A 92 12.57 10.21 4.84
CA PRO A 92 12.78 9.05 3.98
C PRO A 92 12.64 7.70 4.70
N ALA A 93 12.53 7.70 6.03
CA ALA A 93 12.32 6.49 6.83
C ALA A 93 10.86 6.03 6.90
N MET A 94 9.91 6.86 6.46
CA MET A 94 8.49 6.47 6.48
C MET A 94 8.17 5.43 5.41
N PRO A 95 7.36 4.40 5.75
CA PRO A 95 6.92 3.44 4.76
C PRO A 95 6.01 4.10 3.72
N PRO A 96 6.07 3.66 2.45
CA PRO A 96 5.19 4.19 1.43
C PRO A 96 3.72 3.88 1.73
N ALA A 97 2.87 4.84 1.42
CA ALA A 97 1.43 4.80 1.61
C ALA A 97 0.71 4.01 0.51
N VAL A 98 -0.58 3.77 0.76
CA VAL A 98 -1.56 3.33 -0.22
C VAL A 98 -2.56 4.47 -0.49
N ALA A 99 -3.14 4.47 -1.70
CA ALA A 99 -4.11 5.48 -2.10
C ALA A 99 -5.20 4.88 -3.00
N LEU A 100 -6.30 5.62 -3.15
CA LEU A 100 -7.39 5.32 -4.06
C LEU A 100 -7.76 6.59 -4.84
N ALA A 101 -7.87 6.48 -6.17
CA ALA A 101 -8.51 7.49 -7.01
C ALA A 101 -9.79 6.91 -7.60
N SER A 102 -10.88 7.65 -7.55
CA SER A 102 -12.20 7.21 -8.01
C SER A 102 -12.92 8.32 -8.75
N ARG A 103 -13.45 8.02 -9.93
CA ARG A 103 -14.39 8.91 -10.66
C ARG A 103 -15.76 9.02 -10.01
N TYR A 104 -16.03 8.14 -9.07
CA TYR A 104 -17.24 8.12 -8.28
C TYR A 104 -16.97 8.70 -6.90
N PRO A 105 -17.97 9.31 -6.24
CA PRO A 105 -17.80 9.88 -4.91
C PRO A 105 -17.29 8.86 -3.89
N VAL A 106 -16.24 9.20 -3.18
CA VAL A 106 -15.79 8.45 -2.00
C VAL A 106 -16.57 8.95 -0.79
N VAL A 107 -17.45 8.11 -0.26
CA VAL A 107 -18.36 8.46 0.85
C VAL A 107 -17.62 8.46 2.19
N THR A 108 -16.79 7.44 2.40
CA THR A 108 -15.93 7.31 3.59
C THR A 108 -14.61 6.66 3.22
N ALA A 109 -13.58 7.01 3.99
CA ALA A 109 -12.28 6.35 3.91
C ALA A 109 -11.70 6.23 5.32
N GLU A 110 -11.15 5.06 5.64
CA GLU A 110 -10.54 4.77 6.93
C GLU A 110 -9.26 3.94 6.78
N SER A 111 -8.37 4.10 7.75
CA SER A 111 -7.13 3.35 7.86
C SER A 111 -7.31 2.17 8.79
N ILE A 112 -7.01 0.95 8.33
CA ILE A 112 -7.03 -0.25 9.16
C ILE A 112 -5.57 -0.66 9.41
N SER A 113 -5.11 -0.50 10.64
CA SER A 113 -3.74 -0.83 11.05
C SER A 113 -3.65 -2.10 11.88
N THR A 114 -4.70 -2.43 12.63
CA THR A 114 -4.73 -3.57 13.55
C THR A 114 -5.68 -4.65 13.09
N PHE A 115 -5.40 -5.88 13.48
CA PHE A 115 -6.33 -6.99 13.30
C PHE A 115 -7.43 -6.92 14.34
N PRO A 116 -8.65 -7.40 14.03
CA PRO A 116 -9.64 -7.68 15.05
C PRO A 116 -9.10 -8.77 16.01
N GLU A 117 -9.59 -8.78 17.24
CA GLU A 117 -9.04 -9.63 18.31
C GLU A 117 -9.03 -11.13 17.94
N GLU A 118 -10.07 -11.58 17.25
CA GLU A 118 -10.23 -12.95 16.77
C GLU A 118 -9.26 -13.33 15.64
N ALA A 119 -8.61 -12.37 15.01
CA ALA A 119 -7.65 -12.58 13.94
C ALA A 119 -6.19 -12.38 14.38
N ILE A 120 -5.93 -12.16 15.68
CA ILE A 120 -4.56 -12.06 16.20
C ILE A 120 -3.88 -13.43 16.07
N ILE A 121 -2.70 -13.42 15.46
CA ILE A 121 -1.91 -14.63 15.23
C ILE A 121 -0.85 -14.71 16.32
N HIS A 122 -0.84 -15.83 17.03
CA HIS A 122 0.18 -16.16 18.01
C HIS A 122 1.20 -17.11 17.38
N LEU A 123 2.47 -16.68 17.32
CA LEU A 123 3.56 -17.56 16.90
C LEU A 123 4.18 -18.21 18.13
N GLU A 124 4.15 -19.52 18.15
CA GLU A 124 4.84 -20.35 19.14
C GLU A 124 6.12 -20.92 18.50
N ASP A 125 7.23 -20.86 19.21
CA ASP A 125 8.44 -21.58 18.82
C ASP A 125 8.42 -22.96 19.49
N PRO A 126 8.25 -24.07 18.75
CA PRO A 126 8.17 -25.39 19.32
C PRO A 126 9.40 -25.78 20.19
N ALA A 127 10.60 -25.33 19.81
CA ALA A 127 11.82 -25.61 20.54
C ALA A 127 11.86 -24.89 21.91
N LEU A 128 11.24 -23.71 22.01
CA LEU A 128 11.12 -22.94 23.24
C LEU A 128 9.99 -23.48 24.11
N VAL A 129 8.92 -24.02 23.53
CA VAL A 129 7.84 -24.70 24.24
C VAL A 129 8.36 -25.96 24.94
N GLU A 130 9.18 -26.78 24.27
CA GLU A 130 9.84 -27.95 24.84
C GLU A 130 10.82 -27.60 25.98
N ALA A 131 11.45 -26.42 25.89
CA ALA A 131 12.34 -25.91 26.93
C ALA A 131 11.60 -25.21 28.10
N GLY A 132 10.27 -25.19 28.12
CA GLY A 132 9.45 -24.50 29.12
C GLY A 132 9.48 -22.99 29.04
N ALA A 133 10.04 -22.41 27.96
CA ALA A 133 10.11 -20.98 27.70
C ALA A 133 9.16 -20.64 26.54
N MET A 134 7.90 -20.33 26.82
CA MET A 134 6.94 -19.93 25.80
C MET A 134 7.13 -18.43 25.47
N ILE A 135 7.70 -18.14 24.31
CA ILE A 135 7.67 -16.79 23.76
C ILE A 135 6.52 -16.74 22.75
N ILE A 136 5.41 -16.14 23.17
CA ILE A 136 4.30 -15.81 22.28
C ILE A 136 4.57 -14.44 21.70
N VAL A 137 4.78 -14.37 20.38
CA VAL A 137 4.86 -13.10 19.67
C VAL A 137 3.52 -12.86 18.99
N PRO A 138 2.65 -12.01 19.55
CA PRO A 138 1.38 -11.70 18.91
C PRO A 138 1.63 -10.87 17.66
N ILE A 139 1.07 -11.30 16.54
CA ILE A 139 0.97 -10.50 15.34
C ILE A 139 -0.46 -9.95 15.29
N ASN A 140 -0.59 -8.67 15.63
CA ASN A 140 -1.86 -7.99 15.82
C ASN A 140 -2.05 -6.81 14.85
N SER A 141 -1.12 -6.59 13.93
CA SER A 141 -1.16 -5.45 13.03
C SER A 141 -0.60 -5.75 11.65
N PHE A 142 -1.14 -5.06 10.66
CA PHE A 142 -0.56 -5.02 9.33
C PHE A 142 0.81 -4.32 9.35
N SER A 143 1.73 -4.77 8.52
CA SER A 143 3.03 -4.08 8.35
C SER A 143 2.89 -2.70 7.73
N ARG A 144 1.79 -2.44 7.06
CA ARG A 144 1.37 -1.16 6.49
C ARG A 144 -0.14 -1.06 6.61
N PRO A 145 -0.70 0.11 6.93
CA PRO A 145 -2.15 0.29 6.99
C PRO A 145 -2.83 -0.08 5.68
N VAL A 146 -4.02 -0.65 5.79
CA VAL A 146 -4.91 -0.93 4.67
C VAL A 146 -5.91 0.22 4.55
N LEU A 147 -6.07 0.78 3.36
CA LEU A 147 -7.13 1.73 3.07
C LEU A 147 -8.42 0.98 2.82
N LYS A 148 -9.45 1.26 3.61
CA LYS A 148 -10.83 0.86 3.34
C LYS A 148 -11.61 2.09 2.92
N ALA A 149 -12.23 2.06 1.73
CA ALA A 149 -13.02 3.16 1.18
C ALA A 149 -14.38 2.67 0.72
N ARG A 150 -15.43 3.44 1.01
CA ARG A 150 -16.78 3.25 0.46
C ARG A 150 -16.96 4.21 -0.71
N VAL A 151 -17.34 3.69 -1.85
CA VAL A 151 -17.52 4.45 -3.09
C VAL A 151 -18.96 4.29 -3.56
N ALA A 152 -19.67 5.40 -3.74
CA ALA A 152 -21.03 5.42 -4.25
C ALA A 152 -21.04 5.35 -5.77
N LEU A 153 -21.49 4.23 -6.33
CA LEU A 153 -21.66 4.08 -7.78
C LEU A 153 -22.99 4.68 -8.27
N SER A 154 -23.99 4.75 -7.40
CA SER A 154 -25.27 5.42 -7.60
C SER A 154 -25.89 5.75 -6.24
N GLU A 155 -27.05 6.41 -6.22
CA GLU A 155 -27.80 6.68 -4.99
C GLU A 155 -28.19 5.41 -4.20
N GLU A 156 -28.32 4.26 -4.91
CA GLU A 156 -28.76 2.99 -4.33
C GLU A 156 -27.64 1.98 -4.16
N MET A 157 -26.40 2.27 -4.65
CA MET A 157 -25.33 1.29 -4.68
C MET A 157 -23.99 1.85 -4.27
N GLU A 158 -23.45 1.23 -3.24
CA GLU A 158 -22.07 1.47 -2.80
C GLU A 158 -21.24 0.20 -2.89
N ILE A 159 -19.94 0.37 -3.13
CA ILE A 159 -18.95 -0.71 -3.09
C ILE A 159 -17.88 -0.35 -2.07
N VAL A 160 -17.42 -1.35 -1.33
CA VAL A 160 -16.29 -1.22 -0.40
C VAL A 160 -15.02 -1.70 -1.09
N PHE A 161 -14.00 -0.84 -1.09
CA PHE A 161 -12.68 -1.16 -1.60
C PHE A 161 -11.68 -1.28 -0.46
N PHE A 162 -10.80 -2.28 -0.57
CA PHE A 162 -9.62 -2.41 0.27
C PHE A 162 -8.37 -2.28 -0.59
N VAL A 163 -7.55 -1.28 -0.30
CA VAL A 163 -6.24 -1.12 -0.94
C VAL A 163 -5.18 -1.49 0.08
N ALA A 164 -4.45 -2.56 -0.21
CA ALA A 164 -3.41 -3.08 0.65
C ALA A 164 -2.06 -3.10 -0.08
N HIS A 165 -0.97 -2.92 0.67
CA HIS A 165 0.38 -3.17 0.21
C HIS A 165 1.01 -4.24 1.08
N LEU A 166 0.92 -5.48 0.64
CA LEU A 166 1.38 -6.61 1.42
C LEU A 166 2.91 -6.59 1.59
N LYS A 167 3.36 -7.09 2.74
CA LYS A 167 4.78 -7.20 3.06
C LYS A 167 5.53 -8.02 1.99
N SER A 168 6.69 -7.54 1.55
CA SER A 168 7.55 -8.28 0.64
C SER A 168 8.04 -9.61 1.28
N LYS A 169 8.50 -10.57 0.44
CA LYS A 169 9.08 -11.84 0.93
C LYS A 169 10.45 -11.68 1.59
N ARG A 170 11.00 -10.46 1.64
CA ARG A 170 12.29 -10.22 2.28
C ARG A 170 12.19 -10.55 3.77
N PRO A 171 13.14 -11.31 4.33
CA PRO A 171 13.17 -11.61 5.75
C PRO A 171 13.13 -10.34 6.61
N THR A 172 12.41 -10.38 7.72
CA THR A 172 12.36 -9.28 8.70
C THR A 172 13.28 -9.64 9.85
N TYR A 173 14.33 -8.84 10.05
CA TYR A 173 15.28 -8.99 11.16
C TYR A 173 14.94 -8.01 12.27
N TYR A 174 15.13 -8.45 13.52
CA TYR A 174 15.15 -7.59 14.69
C TYR A 174 16.54 -7.01 14.90
N GLU A 175 16.66 -6.03 15.79
CA GLU A 175 17.94 -5.46 16.17
C GLU A 175 18.89 -6.56 16.70
N GLY A 176 20.11 -6.58 16.17
CA GLY A 176 21.11 -7.61 16.49
C GLY A 176 20.99 -8.92 15.68
N GLU A 177 19.96 -9.10 14.88
CA GLU A 177 19.86 -10.25 13.97
C GLU A 177 20.56 -9.99 12.64
N THR A 178 21.05 -11.08 12.01
CA THR A 178 21.76 -11.01 10.73
C THR A 178 21.31 -12.09 9.75
N SER A 179 21.35 -11.79 8.46
CA SER A 179 21.11 -12.77 7.39
C SER A 179 22.16 -13.89 7.31
N ASN A 180 23.31 -13.69 7.95
CA ASN A 180 24.39 -14.68 7.95
C ASN A 180 24.13 -15.84 8.92
N ASN A 181 23.24 -15.68 9.89
CA ASN A 181 22.80 -16.75 10.77
C ASN A 181 21.61 -17.50 10.13
N PRO A 182 21.74 -18.81 9.83
CA PRO A 182 20.67 -19.58 9.15
C PRO A 182 19.35 -19.60 9.94
N LEU A 183 19.39 -19.71 11.27
CA LEU A 183 18.21 -19.71 12.12
C LEU A 183 17.51 -18.35 12.08
N GLN A 184 18.26 -17.24 12.24
CA GLN A 184 17.70 -15.88 12.17
C GLN A 184 17.13 -15.57 10.79
N ARG A 185 17.76 -16.07 9.72
CA ARG A 185 17.23 -15.96 8.37
C ARG A 185 15.90 -16.71 8.22
N THR A 186 15.79 -17.91 8.75
CA THR A 186 14.54 -18.70 8.72
C THR A 186 13.44 -18.00 9.52
N LEU A 187 13.72 -17.54 10.73
CA LEU A 187 12.78 -16.80 11.57
C LEU A 187 12.36 -15.48 10.90
N GLY A 188 13.31 -14.74 10.31
CA GLY A 188 13.02 -13.53 9.56
C GLY A 188 12.10 -13.76 8.35
N SER A 189 12.28 -14.89 7.66
CA SER A 189 11.40 -15.31 6.55
C SER A 189 10.00 -15.68 7.06
N ALA A 190 9.89 -16.43 8.14
CA ALA A 190 8.61 -16.77 8.77
C ALA A 190 7.84 -15.52 9.20
N ARG A 191 8.49 -14.56 9.87
CA ARG A 191 7.90 -13.25 10.23
C ARG A 191 7.36 -12.49 9.03
N SER A 192 8.09 -12.53 7.90
CA SER A 192 7.63 -11.89 6.66
C SER A 192 6.40 -12.57 6.08
N LEU A 193 6.30 -13.89 6.17
CA LEU A 193 5.14 -14.64 5.66
C LEU A 193 3.89 -14.37 6.48
N VAL A 194 4.00 -14.33 7.79
CA VAL A 194 2.85 -14.15 8.69
C VAL A 194 2.29 -12.72 8.63
N ARG A 195 3.12 -11.73 8.32
CA ARG A 195 2.69 -10.32 8.16
C ARG A 195 2.16 -9.96 6.76
N ARG A 196 1.93 -10.95 5.92
CA ARG A 196 1.34 -10.80 4.60
C ARG A 196 -0.17 -10.92 4.64
#